data_d0bbe976160b986aacceb3134602f1b3
#
_entry.id   d0bbe976160b986aacceb3134602f1b3
#
_cell.length_a   1.000
_cell.length_b   1.000
_cell.length_c   1.000
_cell.angle_alpha   90.00
_cell.angle_beta   90.00
_cell.angle_gamma   90.00
#
_symmetry.space_group_name_H-M   'P 1'
#
loop_
_entity.id
_entity.type
_entity.pdbx_description
1 polymer ?
#
loop_
_entity_poly.entity_id
_entity_poly.type
_entity_poly.pdbx_seq_one_letter_code
_entity_poly.pdbx_strand_id
1 'polypeptide(L)'
;MNWLLPLVLLLSLSGCGGGYVAATSGARAEFYSGQFDEAAKKLEKSAHTEGKDQLLYLLDRATALHQASLFEESNKDFLLADKIAEISDYTSISKEVSSLVVTEEIGHYKGDEYEYVLISQYLALNFLMLGKTEDALVESRRVNQKL
;
A
#
# COMPACT_ATOMS: atom_id res chain seq x y z
N MET A 1 -19.99 -24.18 43.16
CA MET A 1 -19.24 -22.91 43.15
C MET A 1 -18.44 -22.88 41.85
N ASN A 2 -19.00 -22.19 40.84
CA ASN A 2 -18.58 -22.36 39.41
C ASN A 2 -17.38 -21.48 39.03
N TRP A 3 -16.21 -21.99 39.24
CA TRP A 3 -14.97 -21.30 38.83
C TRP A 3 -14.69 -21.38 37.31
N LEU A 4 -15.50 -22.10 36.54
CA LEU A 4 -15.39 -22.25 35.10
C LEU A 4 -15.93 -21.05 34.32
N LEU A 5 -16.83 -20.25 34.90
CA LEU A 5 -17.44 -19.10 34.21
C LEU A 5 -16.44 -17.97 33.91
N PRO A 6 -15.52 -17.58 34.82
CA PRO A 6 -14.55 -16.52 34.48
C PRO A 6 -13.46 -16.97 33.51
N LEU A 7 -13.17 -18.27 33.41
CA LEU A 7 -12.18 -18.79 32.47
C LEU A 7 -12.69 -18.75 31.02
N VAL A 8 -13.99 -19.00 30.81
CA VAL A 8 -14.62 -18.93 29.48
C VAL A 8 -14.72 -17.48 28.98
N LEU A 9 -14.91 -16.51 29.89
CA LEU A 9 -14.99 -15.08 29.53
C LEU A 9 -13.64 -14.49 29.13
N LEU A 10 -12.52 -15.05 29.59
CA LEU A 10 -11.17 -14.61 29.23
C LEU A 10 -10.73 -15.12 27.85
N LEU A 11 -11.31 -16.17 27.33
CA LEU A 11 -10.99 -16.73 25.99
C LEU A 11 -11.71 -16.02 24.83
N SER A 12 -12.70 -15.18 25.13
CA SER A 12 -13.46 -14.45 24.09
C SER A 12 -12.88 -13.08 23.72
N LEU A 13 -11.74 -12.68 24.30
CA LEU A 13 -11.05 -11.42 24.01
C LEU A 13 -9.94 -11.54 22.95
N SER A 14 -9.79 -12.69 22.29
CA SER A 14 -8.98 -12.80 21.08
C SER A 14 -9.76 -12.28 19.88
N GLY A 15 -10.15 -11.00 19.98
CA GLY A 15 -10.90 -10.28 18.95
C GLY A 15 -9.98 -9.75 17.89
N CYS A 16 -10.26 -10.15 16.69
CA CYS A 16 -10.30 -9.33 15.47
C CYS A 16 -9.20 -8.24 15.29
N GLY A 17 -7.94 -8.64 15.31
CA GLY A 17 -6.86 -7.87 14.69
C GLY A 17 -6.40 -8.50 13.37
N GLY A 18 -7.28 -9.27 12.71
CA GLY A 18 -6.95 -10.08 11.54
C GLY A 18 -7.04 -9.35 10.21
N GLY A 19 -6.71 -8.05 10.18
CA GLY A 19 -6.64 -7.30 8.94
C GLY A 19 -5.22 -7.11 8.43
N TYR A 20 -5.04 -6.12 7.57
CA TYR A 20 -3.78 -5.70 6.99
C TYR A 20 -2.61 -5.60 7.99
N VAL A 21 -2.83 -5.00 9.19
CA VAL A 21 -1.79 -4.85 10.22
C VAL A 21 -1.22 -6.19 10.69
N ALA A 22 -2.07 -7.19 10.91
CA ALA A 22 -1.62 -8.53 11.30
C ALA A 22 -0.91 -9.25 10.14
N ALA A 23 -1.44 -9.11 8.92
CA ALA A 23 -0.86 -9.70 7.71
C ALA A 23 0.54 -9.13 7.39
N THR A 24 0.79 -7.84 7.69
CA THR A 24 2.08 -7.18 7.41
C THR A 24 3.06 -7.21 8.58
N SER A 25 2.68 -7.73 9.75
CA SER A 25 3.51 -7.69 10.97
C SER A 25 4.90 -8.29 10.77
N GLY A 26 5.01 -9.42 10.07
CA GLY A 26 6.29 -10.06 9.76
C GLY A 26 7.16 -9.25 8.79
N ALA A 27 6.56 -8.63 7.78
CA ALA A 27 7.29 -7.77 6.85
C ALA A 27 7.78 -6.49 7.54
N ARG A 28 6.96 -5.91 8.42
CA ARG A 28 7.36 -4.76 9.23
C ARG A 28 8.52 -5.06 10.18
N ALA A 29 8.52 -6.23 10.80
CA ALA A 29 9.62 -6.65 11.66
C ALA A 29 10.95 -6.71 10.88
N GLU A 30 10.96 -7.29 9.67
CA GLU A 30 12.13 -7.31 8.80
C GLU A 30 12.55 -5.89 8.37
N PHE A 31 11.59 -5.05 7.99
CA PHE A 31 11.84 -3.67 7.58
C PHE A 31 12.54 -2.88 8.71
N TYR A 32 12.01 -2.93 9.93
CA TYR A 32 12.59 -2.23 11.07
C TYR A 32 13.93 -2.81 11.55
N SER A 33 14.23 -4.06 11.20
CA SER A 33 15.55 -4.67 11.45
C SER A 33 16.56 -4.38 10.33
N GLY A 34 16.16 -3.63 9.29
CA GLY A 34 17.01 -3.29 8.14
C GLY A 34 17.09 -4.39 7.07
N GLN A 35 16.28 -5.44 7.17
CA GLN A 35 16.23 -6.53 6.20
C GLN A 35 15.17 -6.22 5.12
N PHE A 36 15.44 -5.19 4.33
CA PHE A 36 14.47 -4.62 3.41
C PHE A 36 14.06 -5.55 2.27
N ASP A 37 14.98 -6.32 1.73
CA ASP A 37 14.71 -7.32 0.69
C ASP A 37 13.83 -8.45 1.22
N GLU A 38 14.03 -8.90 2.44
CA GLU A 38 13.18 -9.91 3.06
C GLU A 38 11.78 -9.37 3.39
N ALA A 39 11.70 -8.10 3.81
CA ALA A 39 10.42 -7.42 3.98
C ALA A 39 9.64 -7.39 2.66
N ALA A 40 10.28 -7.02 1.56
CA ALA A 40 9.67 -6.97 0.23
C ALA A 40 9.21 -8.36 -0.24
N LYS A 41 10.00 -9.41 -0.04
CA LYS A 41 9.64 -10.80 -0.37
C LYS A 41 8.39 -11.27 0.37
N LYS A 42 8.26 -10.93 1.67
CA LYS A 42 7.07 -11.29 2.47
C LYS A 42 5.79 -10.64 1.94
N LEU A 43 5.87 -9.49 1.31
CA LEU A 43 4.74 -8.73 0.78
C LEU A 43 4.40 -9.11 -0.67
N GLU A 44 5.28 -9.78 -1.41
CA GLU A 44 5.20 -9.99 -2.85
C GLU A 44 3.86 -10.57 -3.31
N LYS A 45 3.42 -11.67 -2.69
CA LYS A 45 2.17 -12.32 -3.04
C LYS A 45 0.97 -11.40 -2.84
N SER A 46 0.91 -10.69 -1.71
CA SER A 46 -0.21 -9.81 -1.38
C SER A 46 -0.25 -8.57 -2.25
N ALA A 47 0.90 -7.99 -2.58
CA ALA A 47 1.03 -6.84 -3.47
C ALA A 47 0.54 -7.13 -4.90
N HIS A 48 0.72 -8.38 -5.39
CA HIS A 48 0.33 -8.78 -6.74
C HIS A 48 -0.96 -9.62 -6.79
N THR A 49 -1.72 -9.64 -5.69
CA THR A 49 -3.05 -10.26 -5.64
C THR A 49 -4.10 -9.17 -5.55
N GLU A 50 -5.05 -9.16 -6.50
CA GLU A 50 -6.17 -8.23 -6.48
C GLU A 50 -6.97 -8.36 -5.18
N GLY A 51 -7.27 -7.23 -4.56
CA GLY A 51 -8.00 -7.20 -3.30
C GLY A 51 -8.10 -5.79 -2.72
N LYS A 52 -8.90 -5.66 -1.68
CA LYS A 52 -9.21 -4.37 -1.04
C LYS A 52 -7.98 -3.60 -0.53
N ASP A 53 -6.94 -4.31 -0.11
CA ASP A 53 -5.73 -3.74 0.49
C ASP A 53 -4.53 -3.80 -0.47
N GLN A 54 -4.74 -4.11 -1.76
CA GLN A 54 -3.66 -4.28 -2.74
C GLN A 54 -2.78 -3.03 -2.83
N LEU A 55 -3.38 -1.84 -2.88
CA LEU A 55 -2.64 -0.57 -2.93
C LEU A 55 -1.69 -0.43 -1.73
N LEU A 56 -2.15 -0.73 -0.52
CA LEU A 56 -1.31 -0.69 0.69
C LEU A 56 -0.12 -1.65 0.61
N TYR A 57 -0.35 -2.90 0.16
CA TYR A 57 0.73 -3.89 0.00
C TYR A 57 1.75 -3.46 -1.05
N LEU A 58 1.30 -2.84 -2.16
CA LEU A 58 2.19 -2.29 -3.19
C LEU A 58 3.04 -1.15 -2.64
N LEU A 59 2.46 -0.21 -1.90
CA LEU A 59 3.18 0.92 -1.29
C LEU A 59 4.23 0.44 -0.28
N ASP A 60 3.84 -0.48 0.61
CA ASP A 60 4.78 -1.06 1.58
C ASP A 60 5.92 -1.81 0.89
N ARG A 61 5.61 -2.65 -0.12
CA ARG A 61 6.62 -3.42 -0.84
C ARG A 61 7.54 -2.53 -1.65
N ALA A 62 7.00 -1.57 -2.40
CA ALA A 62 7.78 -0.63 -3.20
C ALA A 62 8.75 0.18 -2.32
N THR A 63 8.29 0.60 -1.14
CA THR A 63 9.13 1.30 -0.17
C THR A 63 10.25 0.39 0.35
N ALA A 64 9.96 -0.87 0.66
CA ALA A 64 10.98 -1.83 1.09
C ALA A 64 12.02 -2.10 -0.02
N LEU A 65 11.58 -2.25 -1.27
CA LEU A 65 12.46 -2.40 -2.43
C LEU A 65 13.34 -1.17 -2.66
N HIS A 66 12.78 0.04 -2.50
CA HIS A 66 13.58 1.28 -2.56
C HIS A 66 14.69 1.28 -1.52
N GLN A 67 14.38 0.95 -0.26
CA GLN A 67 15.37 0.86 0.82
C GLN A 67 16.42 -0.24 0.59
N ALA A 68 16.04 -1.31 -0.09
CA ALA A 68 16.94 -2.37 -0.54
C ALA A 68 17.81 -1.99 -1.75
N SER A 69 17.65 -0.78 -2.30
CA SER A 69 18.29 -0.31 -3.54
C SER A 69 17.88 -1.12 -4.80
N LEU A 70 16.75 -1.81 -4.75
CA LEU A 70 16.13 -2.54 -5.88
C LEU A 70 15.18 -1.61 -6.63
N PHE A 71 15.75 -0.57 -7.24
CA PHE A 71 15.00 0.57 -7.77
C PHE A 71 14.11 0.22 -8.97
N GLU A 72 14.51 -0.72 -9.84
CA GLU A 72 13.70 -1.18 -10.96
C GLU A 72 12.44 -1.90 -10.49
N GLU A 73 12.56 -2.78 -9.50
CA GLU A 73 11.44 -3.52 -8.92
C GLU A 73 10.52 -2.57 -8.14
N SER A 74 11.10 -1.65 -7.37
CA SER A 74 10.38 -0.60 -6.67
C SER A 74 9.55 0.25 -7.64
N ASN A 75 10.12 0.64 -8.79
CA ASN A 75 9.38 1.39 -9.81
C ASN A 75 8.20 0.60 -10.38
N LYS A 76 8.33 -0.71 -10.60
CA LYS A 76 7.20 -1.53 -11.09
C LYS A 76 6.02 -1.48 -10.13
N ASP A 77 6.29 -1.60 -8.83
CA ASP A 77 5.25 -1.59 -7.82
C ASP A 77 4.65 -0.19 -7.63
N PHE A 78 5.46 0.87 -7.59
CA PHE A 78 4.94 2.24 -7.52
C PHE A 78 4.12 2.62 -8.76
N LEU A 79 4.52 2.23 -9.96
CA LEU A 79 3.75 2.47 -11.18
C LEU A 79 2.42 1.71 -11.18
N LEU A 80 2.39 0.48 -10.66
CA LEU A 80 1.15 -0.26 -10.49
C LEU A 80 0.25 0.38 -9.43
N ALA A 81 0.83 0.82 -8.31
CA ALA A 81 0.13 1.55 -7.27
C ALA A 81 -0.50 2.85 -7.80
N ASP A 82 0.25 3.64 -8.56
CA ASP A 82 -0.22 4.88 -9.20
C ASP A 82 -1.42 4.63 -10.12
N LYS A 83 -1.34 3.58 -10.95
CA LYS A 83 -2.44 3.18 -11.83
C LYS A 83 -3.71 2.78 -11.05
N ILE A 84 -3.57 2.01 -9.96
CA ILE A 84 -4.71 1.62 -9.12
C ILE A 84 -5.32 2.85 -8.46
N ALA A 85 -4.49 3.76 -7.96
CA ALA A 85 -4.90 5.00 -7.34
C ALA A 85 -5.69 5.90 -8.31
N GLU A 86 -5.19 6.10 -9.53
CA GLU A 86 -5.88 6.89 -10.57
C GLU A 86 -7.26 6.31 -10.93
N ILE A 87 -7.38 4.98 -11.07
CA ILE A 87 -8.66 4.31 -11.35
C ILE A 87 -9.64 4.51 -10.18
N SER A 88 -9.15 4.41 -8.95
CA SER A 88 -9.97 4.57 -7.74
C SER A 88 -10.49 6.00 -7.61
N ASP A 89 -9.69 7.00 -7.92
CA ASP A 89 -10.08 8.42 -7.90
C ASP A 89 -11.13 8.72 -8.98
N TYR A 90 -10.92 8.29 -10.22
CA TYR A 90 -11.88 8.46 -11.30
C TYR A 90 -13.25 7.82 -10.98
N THR A 91 -13.25 6.63 -10.37
CA THR A 91 -14.47 5.94 -9.97
C THR A 91 -15.22 6.70 -8.88
N SER A 92 -14.50 7.32 -7.96
CA SER A 92 -15.05 8.15 -6.89
C SER A 92 -15.81 9.37 -7.44
N ILE A 93 -15.18 10.13 -8.34
CA ILE A 93 -15.78 11.32 -8.96
C ILE A 93 -17.03 10.96 -9.77
N SER A 94 -17.01 9.86 -10.50
CA SER A 94 -18.14 9.40 -11.30
C SER A 94 -19.35 8.96 -10.43
N LYS A 95 -19.12 8.47 -9.21
CA LYS A 95 -20.15 8.08 -8.26
C LYS A 95 -20.82 9.28 -7.57
N GLU A 96 -20.10 10.35 -7.32
CA GLU A 96 -20.69 11.59 -6.78
C GLU A 96 -21.73 12.23 -7.73
N VAL A 97 -21.55 12.03 -9.03
CA VAL A 97 -22.49 12.54 -10.07
C VAL A 97 -23.72 11.64 -10.21
N SER A 98 -23.68 10.38 -9.83
CA SER A 98 -24.80 9.45 -9.92
C SER A 98 -25.28 9.00 -8.54
N SER A 99 -26.01 9.86 -7.87
CA SER A 99 -26.52 9.66 -6.50
C SER A 99 -27.59 8.55 -6.31
N LEU A 100 -27.65 7.52 -7.15
CA LEU A 100 -28.70 6.51 -7.14
C LEU A 100 -28.26 5.04 -7.23
N VAL A 101 -26.98 4.71 -7.21
CA VAL A 101 -26.53 3.31 -7.16
C VAL A 101 -25.58 3.12 -5.98
N VAL A 102 -26.15 2.86 -4.82
CA VAL A 102 -25.45 2.28 -3.69
C VAL A 102 -25.20 0.81 -4.03
N THR A 103 -24.17 0.52 -4.79
CA THR A 103 -23.51 -0.79 -4.74
C THR A 103 -22.34 -0.65 -3.82
N GLU A 104 -22.44 -1.33 -2.69
CA GLU A 104 -21.39 -1.52 -1.70
C GLU A 104 -20.16 -2.16 -2.36
N GLU A 105 -19.32 -1.37 -3.02
CA GLU A 105 -17.91 -1.70 -3.14
C GLU A 105 -17.29 -1.46 -1.77
N ILE A 106 -17.63 -2.36 -0.86
CA ILE A 106 -17.16 -2.38 0.50
C ILE A 106 -15.62 -2.52 0.46
N GLY A 107 -14.93 -1.39 0.64
CA GLY A 107 -13.67 -1.42 1.32
C GLY A 107 -12.40 -1.61 0.51
N HIS A 108 -12.33 -1.23 -0.76
CA HIS A 108 -11.02 -1.04 -1.39
C HIS A 108 -10.34 0.20 -0.81
N TYR A 109 -9.12 0.03 -0.33
CA TYR A 109 -8.29 1.17 0.06
C TYR A 109 -7.99 2.03 -1.17
N LYS A 110 -8.35 3.30 -1.12
CA LYS A 110 -8.19 4.21 -2.25
C LYS A 110 -6.87 4.97 -2.24
N GLY A 111 -6.22 5.05 -1.10
CA GLY A 111 -5.09 5.93 -0.85
C GLY A 111 -5.53 7.31 -0.37
N ASP A 112 -4.64 7.97 0.34
CA ASP A 112 -4.77 9.37 0.73
C ASP A 112 -4.03 10.29 -0.26
N GLU A 113 -4.44 11.56 -0.37
CA GLU A 113 -3.83 12.52 -1.29
C GLU A 113 -2.30 12.62 -1.14
N TYR A 114 -1.80 12.58 0.08
CA TYR A 114 -0.34 12.61 0.32
C TYR A 114 0.37 11.36 -0.19
N GLU A 115 -0.28 10.19 -0.24
CA GLU A 115 0.31 8.97 -0.77
C GLU A 115 0.49 9.06 -2.28
N TYR A 116 -0.42 9.70 -2.99
CA TYR A 116 -0.27 9.95 -4.43
C TYR A 116 0.92 10.86 -4.75
N VAL A 117 1.17 11.86 -3.89
CA VAL A 117 2.37 12.69 -3.99
C VAL A 117 3.62 11.87 -3.72
N LEU A 118 3.61 11.03 -2.68
CA LEU A 118 4.73 10.17 -2.30
C LEU A 118 5.09 9.16 -3.39
N ILE A 119 4.11 8.56 -4.09
CA ILE A 119 4.36 7.66 -5.22
C ILE A 119 5.24 8.36 -6.27
N SER A 120 4.83 9.54 -6.75
CA SER A 120 5.60 10.29 -7.75
C SER A 120 6.97 10.72 -7.21
N GLN A 121 7.07 11.04 -5.92
CA GLN A 121 8.35 11.39 -5.30
C GLN A 121 9.32 10.21 -5.27
N TYR A 122 8.87 9.02 -4.87
CA TYR A 122 9.69 7.82 -4.88
C TYR A 122 10.09 7.39 -6.28
N LEU A 123 9.18 7.49 -7.26
CA LEU A 123 9.49 7.23 -8.67
C LEU A 123 10.59 8.17 -9.17
N ALA A 124 10.49 9.48 -8.87
CA ALA A 124 11.52 10.45 -9.25
C ALA A 124 12.89 10.09 -8.64
N LEU A 125 12.93 9.75 -7.35
CA LEU A 125 14.16 9.34 -6.67
C LEU A 125 14.74 8.05 -7.28
N ASN A 126 13.91 7.03 -7.50
CA ASN A 126 14.35 5.78 -8.10
C ASN A 126 14.94 6.00 -9.51
N PHE A 127 14.26 6.81 -10.35
CA PHE A 127 14.75 7.13 -11.67
C PHE A 127 16.09 7.87 -11.62
N LEU A 128 16.30 8.78 -10.66
CA LEU A 128 17.61 9.43 -10.45
C LEU A 128 18.68 8.41 -10.06
N MET A 129 18.38 7.48 -9.15
CA MET A 129 19.32 6.43 -8.74
C MET A 129 19.69 5.49 -9.90
N LEU A 130 18.79 5.32 -10.87
CA LEU A 130 18.99 4.53 -12.09
C LEU A 130 19.65 5.35 -13.22
N GLY A 131 19.97 6.63 -13.02
CA GLY A 131 20.53 7.52 -14.04
C GLY A 131 19.51 7.94 -15.12
N LYS A 132 18.21 7.71 -14.91
CA LYS A 132 17.12 8.03 -15.85
C LYS A 132 16.57 9.44 -15.57
N THR A 133 17.37 10.45 -15.85
CA THR A 133 17.09 11.85 -15.48
C THR A 133 15.79 12.38 -16.11
N GLU A 134 15.51 12.03 -17.37
CA GLU A 134 14.30 12.49 -18.07
C GLU A 134 13.03 11.95 -17.39
N ASP A 135 13.02 10.66 -17.04
CA ASP A 135 11.91 10.04 -16.34
C ASP A 135 11.73 10.67 -14.93
N ALA A 136 12.84 10.95 -14.25
CA ALA A 136 12.81 11.62 -12.95
C ALA A 136 12.21 13.04 -13.05
N LEU A 137 12.50 13.79 -14.10
CA LEU A 137 11.92 15.11 -14.35
C LEU A 137 10.41 15.04 -14.61
N VAL A 138 9.94 14.00 -15.32
CA VAL A 138 8.51 13.77 -15.52
C VAL A 138 7.81 13.58 -14.17
N GLU A 139 8.32 12.70 -13.35
CA GLU A 139 7.72 12.42 -12.03
C GLU A 139 7.81 13.64 -11.08
N SER A 140 8.90 14.40 -11.12
CA SER A 140 9.01 15.64 -10.35
C SER A 140 7.96 16.69 -10.74
N ARG A 141 7.57 16.76 -12.01
CA ARG A 141 6.45 17.62 -12.45
C ARG A 141 5.11 17.11 -11.94
N ARG A 142 4.91 15.77 -11.91
CA ARG A 142 3.70 15.16 -11.35
C ARG A 142 3.55 15.46 -9.85
N VAL A 143 4.64 15.47 -9.08
CA VAL A 143 4.63 15.93 -7.67
C VAL A 143 4.04 17.33 -7.58
N ASN A 144 4.51 18.29 -8.38
CA ASN A 144 4.00 19.67 -8.36
C ASN A 144 2.55 19.80 -8.83
N GLN A 145 2.03 18.87 -9.61
CA GLN A 145 0.65 18.85 -10.08
C GLN A 145 -0.31 18.27 -9.04
N LYS A 146 0.20 17.40 -8.16
CA LYS A 146 -0.58 16.72 -7.12
C LYS A 146 -0.60 17.50 -5.78
N LEU A 147 0.24 18.53 -5.62
CA LEU A 147 0.27 19.46 -4.49
C LEU A 147 -0.72 20.61 -4.71
#